data_42bc87ff63a643fcbacfa86b81e93621
#
_entry.id   42bc87ff63a643fcbacfa86b81e93621
#
_cell.length_a   1.000
_cell.length_b   1.000
_cell.length_c   1.000
_cell.angle_alpha   90.00
_cell.angle_beta   90.00
_cell.angle_gamma   90.00
#
_symmetry.space_group_name_H-M   'P 1'
#
loop_
_entity.id
_entity.type
_entity.pdbx_description
1 polymer ?
#
loop_
_entity_poly.entity_id
_entity_poly.type
_entity_poly.pdbx_seq_one_letter_code
_entity_poly.pdbx_strand_id
1 'polypeptide(L)'
;MYDVGCKKTDRIWEAERMKNHKISGAAGFLCAAVLFLGAGIFALGASAFNVLAAEVSGQITSCKITSDKQNIEIALNSSGSTEGTDGKVYVFEQPIYQDDLGSRSDYLASVNASGAATVTVPFSKSNGSDRLYSKFVLAVKEDGTYKAVGEPHYITNPEIAAKNKEAFKEPLTKKGLNIELNMLNDAFDLGVKYVTTNIAVSRLMGSGIDFQYEGKTYHFNKSIVEDYDKVISAYSGKGMVVNAILLNDWSDTTSNLFIPGVQKTSDAYYYM
;
A
#
# COMPACT_ATOMS: atom_id res chain seq x y z
N MET A 1 -18.41 44.96 -6.42
CA MET A 1 -17.25 45.55 -5.76
C MET A 1 -16.81 44.57 -4.68
N TYR A 2 -15.87 43.72 -5.05
CA TYR A 2 -14.71 43.18 -4.35
C TYR A 2 -14.22 41.95 -5.13
N ASP A 3 -13.39 42.27 -6.10
CA ASP A 3 -12.51 41.31 -6.76
C ASP A 3 -11.08 41.74 -6.40
N VAL A 4 -10.44 41.08 -5.46
CA VAL A 4 -8.98 41.11 -5.26
C VAL A 4 -8.58 39.88 -4.43
N GLY A 5 -7.83 38.97 -5.01
CA GLY A 5 -6.99 38.11 -4.18
C GLY A 5 -6.81 36.65 -4.57
N CYS A 6 -6.74 36.32 -5.85
CA CYS A 6 -6.34 34.94 -6.25
C CYS A 6 -5.41 34.89 -7.45
N LYS A 7 -4.34 35.68 -7.45
CA LYS A 7 -3.31 35.64 -8.52
C LYS A 7 -1.86 35.61 -8.03
N LYS A 8 -1.62 35.32 -6.77
CA LYS A 8 -0.24 35.34 -6.23
C LYS A 8 0.31 33.99 -5.79
N THR A 9 -0.53 32.97 -5.70
CA THR A 9 -0.12 31.61 -5.26
C THR A 9 0.36 30.72 -6.40
N ASP A 10 -0.08 30.95 -7.64
CA ASP A 10 0.27 30.06 -8.75
C ASP A 10 1.70 30.23 -9.27
N ARG A 11 2.36 31.36 -8.99
CA ARG A 11 3.74 31.60 -9.43
C ARG A 11 4.83 31.01 -8.52
N ILE A 12 4.49 30.62 -7.32
CA ILE A 12 5.47 30.05 -6.39
C ILE A 12 5.68 28.55 -6.67
N TRP A 13 4.65 27.85 -7.10
CA TRP A 13 4.69 26.42 -7.43
C TRP A 13 5.39 26.10 -8.76
N GLU A 14 5.36 27.00 -9.73
CA GLU A 14 6.10 26.82 -10.99
C GLU A 14 7.61 27.06 -10.84
N ALA A 15 8.05 27.90 -9.92
CA ALA A 15 9.47 28.18 -9.72
C ALA A 15 10.22 27.06 -8.98
N GLU A 16 9.57 26.26 -8.17
CA GLU A 16 10.18 25.10 -7.51
C GLU A 16 10.24 23.86 -8.42
N ARG A 17 9.32 23.73 -9.37
CA ARG A 17 9.33 22.61 -10.33
C ARG A 17 10.46 22.68 -11.35
N MET A 18 11.01 23.86 -11.63
CA MET A 18 12.10 24.04 -12.59
C MET A 18 13.51 23.91 -12.00
N LYS A 19 13.67 23.82 -10.68
CA LYS A 19 14.98 23.64 -10.03
C LYS A 19 15.46 22.19 -9.96
N ASN A 20 14.57 21.22 -10.11
CA ASN A 20 14.90 19.80 -9.96
C ASN A 20 15.15 19.06 -11.29
N HIS A 21 15.22 19.75 -12.43
CA HIS A 21 15.43 19.12 -13.74
C HIS A 21 16.77 19.46 -14.44
N LYS A 22 17.78 19.88 -13.68
CA LYS A 22 19.11 20.14 -14.28
C LYS A 22 20.24 19.48 -13.50
N ILE A 23 20.26 18.17 -13.39
CA ILE A 23 21.50 17.38 -13.19
C ILE A 23 21.21 15.95 -13.68
N SER A 24 21.30 15.73 -14.97
CA SER A 24 21.72 14.45 -15.56
C SER A 24 21.87 14.62 -17.06
N GLY A 25 23.10 14.88 -17.48
CA GLY A 25 23.41 14.98 -18.88
C GLY A 25 24.87 15.40 -19.09
N ALA A 26 25.80 14.50 -18.86
CA ALA A 26 27.12 14.53 -19.50
C ALA A 26 27.94 13.31 -19.11
N ALA A 27 27.79 12.21 -19.79
CA ALA A 27 28.82 11.21 -19.97
C ALA A 27 28.54 10.46 -21.28
N GLY A 28 28.78 11.13 -22.36
CA GLY A 28 28.80 10.55 -23.69
C GLY A 28 30.22 10.58 -24.25
N PHE A 29 30.65 9.43 -24.73
CA PHE A 29 31.63 9.20 -25.78
C PHE A 29 33.03 9.83 -25.68
N LEU A 30 34.04 8.97 -25.50
CA LEU A 30 35.31 9.08 -26.19
C LEU A 30 35.93 7.68 -26.40
N CYS A 31 35.62 7.07 -27.56
CA CYS A 31 36.47 6.10 -28.21
C CYS A 31 37.54 6.86 -28.95
N ALA A 32 38.79 6.66 -28.58
CA ALA A 32 39.91 7.02 -29.46
C ALA A 32 40.97 5.92 -29.34
N ALA A 33 41.13 5.21 -30.43
CA ALA A 33 42.22 4.29 -30.68
C ALA A 33 43.54 5.04 -30.79
N VAL A 34 44.57 4.64 -30.07
CA VAL A 34 45.94 4.95 -30.39
C VAL A 34 46.76 3.67 -30.31
N LEU A 35 47.14 3.15 -31.46
CA LEU A 35 48.23 2.20 -31.66
C LEU A 35 49.57 2.96 -31.54
N PHE A 36 50.44 2.58 -30.63
CA PHE A 36 51.86 2.77 -30.78
C PHE A 36 52.70 1.65 -30.13
N LEU A 37 53.57 1.05 -30.92
CA LEU A 37 54.59 0.14 -30.57
C LEU A 37 55.64 0.80 -29.65
N GLY A 38 56.05 0.07 -28.61
CA GLY A 38 57.23 0.41 -27.81
C GLY A 38 57.51 -0.67 -26.78
N ALA A 39 58.55 -1.47 -27.04
CA ALA A 39 59.01 -2.50 -26.11
C ALA A 39 59.58 -1.84 -24.85
N GLY A 40 58.92 -2.11 -23.70
CA GLY A 40 59.39 -1.76 -22.39
C GLY A 40 58.77 -2.71 -21.38
N ILE A 41 59.63 -3.49 -20.75
CA ILE A 41 59.26 -4.44 -19.68
C ILE A 41 58.78 -3.63 -18.48
N PHE A 42 57.47 -3.47 -18.32
CA PHE A 42 56.86 -3.07 -17.06
C PHE A 42 56.09 -4.24 -16.49
N ALA A 43 56.51 -4.68 -15.32
CA ALA A 43 55.71 -5.54 -14.48
C ALA A 43 54.45 -4.78 -14.07
N LEU A 44 53.39 -4.88 -14.90
CA LEU A 44 52.04 -4.44 -14.54
C LEU A 44 51.50 -5.39 -13.47
N GLY A 45 51.53 -4.95 -12.22
CA GLY A 45 50.67 -5.50 -11.21
C GLY A 45 49.28 -5.63 -11.76
N ALA A 46 48.74 -6.82 -11.85
CA ALA A 46 47.34 -7.06 -12.18
C ALA A 46 46.51 -6.40 -11.08
N SER A 47 46.13 -5.15 -11.29
CA SER A 47 44.98 -4.56 -10.59
C SER A 47 43.78 -5.39 -11.02
N ALA A 48 43.42 -6.34 -10.16
CA ALA A 48 42.12 -6.99 -10.28
C ALA A 48 41.08 -5.88 -10.31
N PHE A 49 40.53 -5.60 -11.49
CA PHE A 49 39.26 -4.89 -11.59
C PHE A 49 38.24 -5.79 -10.89
N ASN A 50 37.98 -5.51 -9.63
CA ASN A 50 36.79 -6.03 -8.99
C ASN A 50 35.62 -5.42 -9.77
N VAL A 51 35.16 -6.16 -10.77
CA VAL A 51 33.81 -5.97 -11.29
C VAL A 51 32.92 -6.33 -10.11
N LEU A 52 32.38 -5.33 -9.42
CA LEU A 52 31.33 -5.55 -8.45
C LEU A 52 30.23 -6.31 -9.20
N ALA A 53 30.10 -7.58 -8.86
CA ALA A 53 29.01 -8.38 -9.39
C ALA A 53 27.72 -7.65 -9.03
N ALA A 54 26.85 -7.40 -10.02
CA ALA A 54 25.59 -6.75 -9.76
C ALA A 54 24.82 -7.62 -8.76
N GLU A 55 24.41 -7.02 -7.65
CA GLU A 55 23.56 -7.68 -6.64
C GLU A 55 22.31 -8.26 -7.29
N VAL A 56 21.71 -9.29 -6.66
CA VAL A 56 20.43 -9.83 -7.13
C VAL A 56 19.39 -8.72 -7.10
N SER A 57 18.76 -8.50 -8.23
CA SER A 57 17.59 -7.65 -8.35
C SER A 57 16.35 -8.51 -8.59
N GLY A 58 15.22 -8.07 -8.06
CA GLY A 58 13.94 -8.76 -8.24
C GLY A 58 12.79 -7.79 -8.40
N GLN A 59 11.82 -8.17 -9.22
CA GLN A 59 10.60 -7.41 -9.42
C GLN A 59 9.40 -8.34 -9.49
N ILE A 60 8.34 -8.03 -8.74
CA ILE A 60 7.03 -8.64 -8.94
C ILE A 60 6.39 -7.95 -10.15
N THR A 61 6.04 -8.73 -11.16
CA THR A 61 5.45 -8.22 -12.41
C THR A 61 3.93 -8.33 -12.42
N SER A 62 3.37 -9.24 -11.61
CA SER A 62 1.93 -9.42 -11.46
C SER A 62 1.61 -10.04 -10.10
N CYS A 63 0.51 -9.61 -9.50
CA CYS A 63 -0.02 -10.20 -8.26
C CYS A 63 -1.54 -10.22 -8.37
N LYS A 64 -2.13 -11.42 -8.53
CA LYS A 64 -3.56 -11.56 -8.80
C LYS A 64 -4.20 -12.69 -8.01
N ILE A 65 -5.40 -12.44 -7.50
CA ILE A 65 -6.26 -13.48 -6.95
C ILE A 65 -6.72 -14.37 -8.10
N THR A 66 -6.64 -15.69 -7.92
CA THR A 66 -7.13 -16.68 -8.87
C THR A 66 -8.66 -16.62 -8.96
N SER A 67 -9.20 -17.06 -10.10
CA SER A 67 -10.66 -16.99 -10.36
C SER A 67 -11.49 -17.80 -9.37
N ASP A 68 -10.93 -18.85 -8.80
CA ASP A 68 -11.53 -19.69 -7.76
C ASP A 68 -11.47 -19.05 -6.34
N LYS A 69 -10.79 -17.90 -6.20
CA LYS A 69 -10.57 -17.16 -4.94
C LYS A 69 -9.79 -17.94 -3.88
N GLN A 70 -9.12 -19.01 -4.24
CA GLN A 70 -8.39 -19.83 -3.28
C GLN A 70 -6.94 -19.36 -3.11
N ASN A 71 -6.36 -18.80 -4.17
CA ASN A 71 -4.94 -18.51 -4.21
C ASN A 71 -4.67 -17.09 -4.75
N ILE A 72 -3.42 -16.66 -4.56
CA ILE A 72 -2.81 -15.51 -5.21
C ILE A 72 -1.69 -16.05 -6.09
N GLU A 73 -1.71 -15.71 -7.36
CA GLU A 73 -0.64 -15.94 -8.31
C GLU A 73 0.26 -14.72 -8.37
N ILE A 74 1.55 -14.91 -8.09
CA ILE A 74 2.57 -13.88 -8.08
C ILE A 74 3.60 -14.22 -9.14
N ALA A 75 3.61 -13.45 -10.22
CA ALA A 75 4.65 -13.52 -11.24
C ALA A 75 5.78 -12.56 -10.89
N LEU A 76 6.99 -13.02 -11.01
CA LEU A 76 8.20 -12.26 -10.69
C LEU A 76 9.29 -12.48 -11.73
N ASN A 77 10.23 -11.56 -11.77
CA ASN A 77 11.45 -11.69 -12.54
C ASN A 77 12.63 -11.32 -11.65
N SER A 78 13.71 -12.10 -11.74
CA SER A 78 14.93 -11.86 -10.99
C SER A 78 16.16 -11.96 -11.89
N SER A 79 17.18 -11.17 -11.60
CA SER A 79 18.43 -11.11 -12.35
C SER A 79 19.58 -10.65 -11.44
N GLY A 80 20.79 -10.82 -11.89
CA GLY A 80 21.98 -10.41 -11.15
C GLY A 80 22.81 -11.61 -10.65
N SER A 81 23.89 -11.30 -9.92
CA SER A 81 24.76 -12.31 -9.32
C SER A 81 24.13 -12.88 -8.06
N THR A 82 24.17 -14.18 -7.91
CA THR A 82 23.75 -14.88 -6.69
C THR A 82 24.91 -15.10 -5.71
N GLU A 83 26.06 -14.51 -5.97
CA GLU A 83 27.24 -14.61 -5.09
C GLU A 83 26.90 -14.00 -3.71
N GLY A 84 27.24 -14.70 -2.65
CA GLY A 84 26.89 -14.30 -1.28
C GLY A 84 25.48 -14.63 -0.84
N THR A 85 24.63 -15.18 -1.73
CA THR A 85 23.28 -15.65 -1.42
C THR A 85 23.16 -17.16 -1.52
N ASP A 86 22.01 -17.72 -1.15
CA ASP A 86 21.69 -19.14 -1.36
C ASP A 86 21.13 -19.45 -2.77
N GLY A 87 21.17 -18.48 -3.69
CA GLY A 87 20.72 -18.65 -5.08
C GLY A 87 19.20 -18.62 -5.26
N LYS A 88 18.46 -18.17 -4.26
CA LYS A 88 16.99 -18.10 -4.29
C LYS A 88 16.47 -16.70 -4.07
N VAL A 89 15.27 -16.48 -4.58
CA VAL A 89 14.41 -15.32 -4.26
C VAL A 89 13.22 -15.83 -3.47
N TYR A 90 12.90 -15.12 -2.41
CA TYR A 90 11.84 -15.44 -1.46
C TYR A 90 10.73 -14.42 -1.57
N VAL A 91 9.47 -14.87 -1.49
CA VAL A 91 8.29 -14.01 -1.46
C VAL A 91 7.81 -13.91 -0.02
N PHE A 92 7.78 -12.70 0.49
CA PHE A 92 7.23 -12.37 1.80
C PHE A 92 5.91 -11.63 1.68
N GLU A 93 5.01 -11.91 2.59
CA GLU A 93 3.86 -11.06 2.88
C GLU A 93 4.27 -10.02 3.93
N GLN A 94 3.91 -8.77 3.71
CA GLN A 94 4.11 -7.70 4.67
C GLN A 94 2.80 -6.97 4.95
N PRO A 95 2.51 -6.60 6.21
CA PRO A 95 1.50 -5.60 6.50
C PRO A 95 1.82 -4.28 5.79
N ILE A 96 0.78 -3.53 5.41
CA ILE A 96 0.94 -2.27 4.67
C ILE A 96 1.79 -1.22 5.40
N TYR A 97 1.83 -1.29 6.72
CA TYR A 97 2.55 -0.35 7.60
C TYR A 97 4.00 -0.74 7.92
N GLN A 98 4.44 -1.92 7.48
CA GLN A 98 5.83 -2.35 7.67
C GLN A 98 6.65 -2.05 6.41
N ASP A 99 7.81 -1.43 6.58
CA ASP A 99 8.68 -1.04 5.46
C ASP A 99 9.91 -1.93 5.34
N ASP A 100 10.21 -2.75 6.35
CA ASP A 100 11.33 -3.70 6.32
C ASP A 100 10.90 -5.12 6.72
N LEU A 101 11.73 -6.08 6.44
CA LEU A 101 11.52 -7.49 6.81
C LEU A 101 11.97 -7.79 8.25
N GLY A 102 12.82 -6.93 8.84
CA GLY A 102 13.40 -7.16 10.15
C GLY A 102 14.09 -8.52 10.24
N SER A 103 13.85 -9.26 11.32
CA SER A 103 14.36 -10.61 11.55
C SER A 103 13.41 -11.72 11.10
N ARG A 104 12.46 -11.43 10.24
CA ARG A 104 11.44 -12.39 9.78
C ARG A 104 12.08 -13.51 8.95
N SER A 105 11.51 -14.71 9.06
CA SER A 105 11.89 -15.88 8.27
C SER A 105 10.68 -16.64 7.70
N ASP A 106 9.49 -16.09 7.86
CA ASP A 106 8.18 -16.67 7.50
C ASP A 106 7.80 -16.32 6.05
N TYR A 107 8.67 -16.65 5.10
CA TYR A 107 8.36 -16.47 3.68
C TYR A 107 7.22 -17.38 3.21
N LEU A 108 6.46 -16.93 2.22
CA LEU A 108 5.34 -17.68 1.64
C LEU A 108 5.80 -18.70 0.58
N ALA A 109 6.78 -18.33 -0.22
CA ALA A 109 7.30 -19.16 -1.30
C ALA A 109 8.75 -18.77 -1.62
N SER A 110 9.49 -19.66 -2.31
CA SER A 110 10.81 -19.37 -2.84
C SER A 110 11.01 -20.01 -4.22
N VAL A 111 11.80 -19.33 -5.06
CA VAL A 111 12.18 -19.80 -6.39
C VAL A 111 13.68 -19.56 -6.60
N ASN A 112 14.27 -20.20 -7.61
CA ASN A 112 15.64 -19.90 -7.99
C ASN A 112 15.77 -18.47 -8.51
N ALA A 113 16.84 -17.78 -8.17
CA ALA A 113 17.12 -16.40 -8.56
C ALA A 113 17.58 -16.30 -10.02
N SER A 114 16.77 -16.77 -10.97
CA SER A 114 17.14 -16.81 -12.39
C SER A 114 15.92 -16.61 -13.30
N GLY A 115 15.76 -15.40 -13.82
CA GLY A 115 14.72 -15.09 -14.80
C GLY A 115 13.32 -15.00 -14.24
N ALA A 116 12.34 -15.29 -15.11
CA ALA A 116 10.93 -15.23 -14.78
C ALA A 116 10.46 -16.48 -14.04
N ALA A 117 9.63 -16.28 -13.02
CA ALA A 117 8.99 -17.36 -12.28
C ALA A 117 7.58 -16.94 -11.85
N THR A 118 6.77 -17.94 -11.52
CA THR A 118 5.44 -17.69 -10.93
C THR A 118 5.30 -18.59 -9.71
N VAL A 119 4.81 -18.01 -8.61
CA VAL A 119 4.48 -18.74 -7.40
C VAL A 119 3.00 -18.57 -7.09
N THR A 120 2.44 -19.57 -6.44
CA THR A 120 1.06 -19.56 -5.98
C THR A 120 1.04 -19.68 -4.47
N VAL A 121 0.35 -18.78 -3.81
CA VAL A 121 0.21 -18.75 -2.35
C VAL A 121 -1.28 -18.73 -1.97
N PRO A 122 -1.70 -19.31 -0.84
CA PRO A 122 -3.10 -19.26 -0.42
C PRO A 122 -3.59 -17.83 -0.24
N PHE A 123 -4.80 -17.53 -0.70
CA PHE A 123 -5.44 -16.23 -0.46
C PHE A 123 -5.85 -16.06 1.01
N SER A 124 -6.42 -17.11 1.60
CA SER A 124 -6.80 -17.11 3.02
C SER A 124 -5.63 -17.49 3.92
N LYS A 125 -5.59 -16.90 5.11
CA LYS A 125 -4.64 -17.22 6.18
C LYS A 125 -5.21 -18.25 7.11
N SER A 126 -4.35 -18.93 7.88
CA SER A 126 -4.76 -19.94 8.87
C SER A 126 -5.61 -19.38 10.01
N ASN A 127 -5.52 -18.08 10.28
CA ASN A 127 -6.29 -17.38 11.31
C ASN A 127 -7.69 -16.91 10.84
N GLY A 128 -8.10 -17.27 9.60
CA GLY A 128 -9.41 -16.91 9.04
C GLY A 128 -9.47 -15.54 8.36
N SER A 129 -8.42 -14.73 8.42
CA SER A 129 -8.30 -13.51 7.60
C SER A 129 -7.84 -13.84 6.17
N ASP A 130 -7.78 -12.85 5.32
CA ASP A 130 -7.25 -12.97 3.97
C ASP A 130 -6.06 -12.03 3.72
N ARG A 131 -5.48 -12.12 2.52
CA ARG A 131 -4.33 -11.33 2.11
C ARG A 131 -4.69 -10.18 1.17
N LEU A 132 -5.96 -9.76 1.14
CA LEU A 132 -6.44 -8.75 0.20
C LEU A 132 -5.66 -7.43 0.27
N TYR A 133 -5.35 -7.00 1.49
CA TYR A 133 -4.64 -5.74 1.75
C TYR A 133 -3.17 -5.91 2.09
N SER A 134 -2.62 -7.11 1.90
CA SER A 134 -1.19 -7.34 2.14
C SER A 134 -0.35 -6.81 0.98
N LYS A 135 0.85 -6.37 1.27
CA LYS A 135 1.88 -6.14 0.25
C LYS A 135 2.82 -7.33 0.17
N PHE A 136 3.30 -7.63 -1.03
CA PHE A 136 4.23 -8.72 -1.30
C PHE A 136 5.58 -8.13 -1.66
N VAL A 137 6.63 -8.70 -1.08
CA VAL A 137 8.01 -8.22 -1.21
C VAL A 137 8.89 -9.39 -1.59
N LEU A 138 9.82 -9.15 -2.51
CA LEU A 138 10.88 -10.12 -2.80
C LEU A 138 12.05 -9.91 -1.85
N ALA A 139 12.72 -10.99 -1.49
CA ALA A 139 13.92 -10.95 -0.69
C ALA A 139 14.94 -11.99 -1.17
N VAL A 140 16.20 -11.73 -0.89
CA VAL A 140 17.31 -12.70 -0.98
C VAL A 140 17.84 -13.02 0.42
N LYS A 141 18.44 -14.17 0.57
CA LYS A 141 19.04 -14.56 1.84
C LYS A 141 20.56 -14.39 1.76
N GLU A 142 21.08 -13.44 2.56
CA GLU A 142 22.49 -13.14 2.70
C GLU A 142 22.90 -13.30 4.18
N ASP A 143 23.98 -13.99 4.44
CA ASP A 143 24.51 -14.21 5.80
C ASP A 143 23.43 -14.65 6.81
N GLY A 144 22.49 -15.48 6.35
CA GLY A 144 21.41 -16.01 7.18
C GLY A 144 20.22 -15.08 7.38
N THR A 145 20.29 -13.83 6.91
CA THR A 145 19.22 -12.83 7.00
C THR A 145 18.54 -12.58 5.66
N TYR A 146 17.28 -12.15 5.67
CA TYR A 146 16.54 -11.82 4.46
C TYR A 146 16.59 -10.32 4.22
N LYS A 147 17.05 -9.95 3.02
CA LYS A 147 17.09 -8.56 2.55
C LYS A 147 16.11 -8.36 1.43
N ALA A 148 15.25 -7.36 1.56
CA ALA A 148 14.29 -7.02 0.52
C ALA A 148 14.99 -6.56 -0.77
N VAL A 149 14.47 -7.00 -1.91
CA VAL A 149 14.94 -6.61 -3.25
C VAL A 149 13.75 -6.16 -4.10
N GLY A 150 13.90 -5.01 -4.75
CA GLY A 150 12.84 -4.42 -5.57
C GLY A 150 11.72 -3.76 -4.75
N GLU A 151 10.72 -3.28 -5.46
CA GLU A 151 9.60 -2.58 -4.87
C GLU A 151 8.50 -3.56 -4.41
N PRO A 152 7.78 -3.24 -3.33
CA PRO A 152 6.63 -4.03 -2.91
C PRO A 152 5.51 -3.95 -3.93
N HIS A 153 4.71 -5.01 -4.01
CA HIS A 153 3.59 -5.10 -4.93
C HIS A 153 2.30 -5.51 -4.20
N TYR A 154 1.17 -5.03 -4.70
CA TYR A 154 -0.16 -5.31 -4.15
C TYR A 154 -0.99 -6.14 -5.12
N ILE A 155 -2.08 -6.73 -4.63
CA ILE A 155 -3.07 -7.40 -5.46
C ILE A 155 -3.69 -6.40 -6.43
N THR A 156 -3.71 -6.73 -7.71
CA THR A 156 -4.17 -5.84 -8.79
C THR A 156 -5.60 -6.12 -9.26
N ASN A 157 -6.24 -7.17 -8.76
CA ASN A 157 -7.62 -7.55 -9.10
C ASN A 157 -8.48 -7.81 -7.84
N PRO A 158 -8.55 -6.84 -6.90
CA PRO A 158 -9.26 -7.03 -5.63
C PRO A 158 -10.76 -7.27 -5.82
N GLU A 159 -11.34 -6.84 -6.94
CA GLU A 159 -12.74 -7.03 -7.29
C GLU A 159 -13.16 -8.51 -7.37
N ILE A 160 -12.20 -9.41 -7.59
CA ILE A 160 -12.47 -10.87 -7.57
C ILE A 160 -12.95 -11.32 -6.18
N ALA A 161 -12.39 -10.73 -5.10
CA ALA A 161 -12.77 -11.03 -3.73
C ALA A 161 -14.08 -10.37 -3.31
N ALA A 162 -14.56 -9.37 -4.04
CA ALA A 162 -15.74 -8.61 -3.68
C ALA A 162 -16.98 -9.53 -3.48
N LYS A 163 -17.69 -9.31 -2.39
CA LYS A 163 -18.96 -9.99 -2.08
C LYS A 163 -20.10 -9.39 -2.90
N ASN A 164 -20.14 -8.07 -3.01
CA ASN A 164 -21.08 -7.36 -3.84
C ASN A 164 -20.43 -7.03 -5.19
N LYS A 165 -21.08 -7.45 -6.28
CA LYS A 165 -20.62 -7.23 -7.66
C LYS A 165 -21.53 -6.29 -8.46
N GLU A 166 -22.46 -5.65 -7.80
CA GLU A 166 -23.29 -4.65 -8.46
C GLU A 166 -22.44 -3.47 -8.90
N ALA A 167 -22.64 -3.08 -10.16
CA ALA A 167 -21.98 -1.90 -10.69
C ALA A 167 -22.48 -0.64 -9.98
N PHE A 168 -21.54 0.20 -9.56
CA PHE A 168 -21.88 1.51 -9.02
C PHE A 168 -22.62 2.33 -10.08
N LYS A 169 -23.80 2.83 -9.73
CA LYS A 169 -24.60 3.73 -10.58
C LYS A 169 -24.39 5.16 -10.12
N GLU A 170 -23.60 5.91 -10.86
CA GLU A 170 -23.37 7.31 -10.55
C GLU A 170 -24.66 8.13 -10.70
N PRO A 171 -25.09 8.88 -9.66
CA PRO A 171 -26.23 9.78 -9.78
C PRO A 171 -25.98 10.93 -10.77
N LEU A 172 -27.03 11.36 -11.44
CA LEU A 172 -26.94 12.46 -12.43
C LEU A 172 -26.61 13.83 -11.83
N THR A 173 -26.76 14.02 -10.54
CA THR A 173 -26.46 15.28 -9.84
C THR A 173 -25.33 15.08 -8.84
N LYS A 174 -24.46 16.06 -8.72
CA LYS A 174 -23.37 16.11 -7.72
C LYS A 174 -23.78 16.82 -6.42
N LYS A 175 -25.06 17.13 -6.23
CA LYS A 175 -25.53 17.76 -4.99
C LYS A 175 -25.40 16.78 -3.84
N GLY A 176 -24.69 17.19 -2.80
CA GLY A 176 -24.45 16.40 -1.59
C GLY A 176 -24.62 17.24 -0.33
N LEU A 177 -24.77 16.57 0.79
CA LEU A 177 -24.91 17.16 2.12
C LEU A 177 -24.07 16.37 3.11
N ASN A 178 -23.33 17.07 3.96
CA ASN A 178 -22.79 16.48 5.17
C ASN A 178 -23.90 16.42 6.23
N ILE A 179 -24.12 15.22 6.77
CA ILE A 179 -25.25 14.95 7.67
C ILE A 179 -24.78 14.58 9.07
N GLU A 180 -25.59 14.94 10.03
CA GLU A 180 -25.53 14.42 11.40
C GLU A 180 -26.51 13.26 11.56
N LEU A 181 -26.28 12.37 12.54
CA LEU A 181 -27.10 11.17 12.73
C LEU A 181 -28.59 11.47 13.02
N ASN A 182 -28.87 12.64 13.58
CA ASN A 182 -30.23 13.09 13.93
C ASN A 182 -30.92 13.89 12.82
N MET A 183 -30.25 14.15 11.68
CA MET A 183 -30.76 14.96 10.56
C MET A 183 -31.18 14.11 9.36
N LEU A 184 -31.75 12.94 9.62
CA LEU A 184 -32.03 11.94 8.58
C LEU A 184 -32.92 12.46 7.45
N ASN A 185 -33.96 13.25 7.78
CA ASN A 185 -34.95 13.71 6.81
C ASN A 185 -34.46 14.89 5.96
N ASP A 186 -33.53 15.69 6.45
CA ASP A 186 -33.10 16.92 5.78
C ASP A 186 -32.51 16.62 4.38
N ALA A 187 -31.72 15.57 4.26
CA ALA A 187 -31.15 15.16 2.98
C ALA A 187 -32.22 14.62 2.01
N PHE A 188 -33.27 13.98 2.52
CA PHE A 188 -34.39 13.51 1.71
C PHE A 188 -35.23 14.70 1.18
N ASP A 189 -35.53 15.67 2.04
CA ASP A 189 -36.32 16.83 1.72
C ASP A 189 -35.61 17.76 0.72
N LEU A 190 -34.29 17.87 0.82
CA LEU A 190 -33.46 18.61 -0.12
C LEU A 190 -33.23 17.87 -1.45
N GLY A 191 -33.59 16.60 -1.54
CA GLY A 191 -33.46 15.79 -2.76
C GLY A 191 -32.01 15.57 -3.21
N VAL A 192 -31.03 15.64 -2.29
CA VAL A 192 -29.63 15.38 -2.61
C VAL A 192 -29.41 13.91 -2.94
N LYS A 193 -28.34 13.59 -3.66
CA LYS A 193 -27.99 12.23 -4.07
C LYS A 193 -26.72 11.70 -3.42
N TYR A 194 -25.96 12.58 -2.80
CA TYR A 194 -24.77 12.25 -2.05
C TYR A 194 -24.92 12.72 -0.61
N VAL A 195 -24.59 11.88 0.33
CA VAL A 195 -24.50 12.23 1.74
C VAL A 195 -23.14 11.83 2.29
N THR A 196 -22.60 12.66 3.15
CA THR A 196 -21.36 12.38 3.86
C THR A 196 -21.67 12.31 5.34
N THR A 197 -21.20 11.28 6.03
CA THR A 197 -21.30 11.16 7.48
C THR A 197 -19.92 10.90 8.07
N ASN A 198 -19.67 11.53 9.21
CA ASN A 198 -18.44 11.32 9.96
C ASN A 198 -18.63 10.22 11.00
N ILE A 199 -17.78 9.22 10.97
CA ILE A 199 -17.74 8.14 11.94
C ILE A 199 -16.54 8.37 12.86
N ALA A 200 -16.81 8.84 14.07
CA ALA A 200 -15.79 9.08 15.07
C ALA A 200 -15.28 7.75 15.62
N VAL A 201 -14.04 7.42 15.32
CA VAL A 201 -13.47 6.11 15.66
C VAL A 201 -13.36 5.92 17.17
N SER A 202 -13.06 6.98 17.93
CA SER A 202 -13.02 6.91 19.39
C SER A 202 -14.35 6.43 20.02
N ARG A 203 -15.48 6.69 19.35
CA ARG A 203 -16.81 6.29 19.80
C ARG A 203 -17.18 4.88 19.38
N LEU A 204 -16.57 4.34 18.33
CA LEU A 204 -16.82 2.98 17.86
C LEU A 204 -16.28 1.92 18.83
N MET A 205 -15.16 2.23 19.51
CA MET A 205 -14.57 1.26 20.44
C MET A 205 -15.40 1.17 21.71
N GLY A 206 -15.63 -0.06 22.20
CA GLY A 206 -16.49 -0.26 23.37
C GLY A 206 -16.81 -1.71 23.63
N SER A 207 -18.09 -2.03 23.75
CA SER A 207 -18.55 -3.40 24.04
C SER A 207 -19.86 -3.72 23.33
N GLY A 208 -20.15 -5.01 23.22
CA GLY A 208 -21.41 -5.52 22.68
C GLY A 208 -21.31 -6.12 21.28
N ILE A 209 -20.25 -5.83 20.52
CA ILE A 209 -19.90 -6.53 19.28
C ILE A 209 -18.44 -6.94 19.37
N ASP A 210 -18.17 -8.21 19.15
CA ASP A 210 -16.82 -8.76 19.06
C ASP A 210 -16.52 -9.11 17.61
N PHE A 211 -15.39 -8.62 17.11
CA PHE A 211 -14.91 -8.89 15.78
C PHE A 211 -13.53 -9.53 15.83
N GLN A 212 -13.39 -10.68 15.15
CA GLN A 212 -12.13 -11.41 15.09
C GLN A 212 -11.37 -11.04 13.83
N TYR A 213 -10.15 -10.57 13.99
CA TYR A 213 -9.26 -10.28 12.87
C TYR A 213 -7.82 -10.60 13.25
N GLU A 214 -7.13 -11.33 12.37
CA GLU A 214 -5.72 -11.76 12.56
C GLU A 214 -5.41 -12.37 13.94
N GLY A 215 -6.35 -13.18 14.46
CA GLY A 215 -6.20 -13.84 15.76
C GLY A 215 -6.41 -12.93 16.97
N LYS A 216 -6.83 -11.68 16.76
CA LYS A 216 -7.19 -10.72 17.81
C LYS A 216 -8.68 -10.48 17.85
N THR A 217 -9.19 -10.16 19.04
CA THR A 217 -10.58 -9.73 19.23
C THR A 217 -10.64 -8.24 19.41
N TYR A 218 -11.45 -7.59 18.59
CA TYR A 218 -11.75 -6.16 18.67
C TYR A 218 -13.17 -6.00 19.20
N HIS A 219 -13.34 -5.04 20.12
CA HIS A 219 -14.61 -4.81 20.79
C HIS A 219 -15.21 -3.49 20.34
N PHE A 220 -16.41 -3.52 19.78
CA PHE A 220 -17.11 -2.34 19.30
C PHE A 220 -18.32 -2.02 20.17
N ASN A 221 -18.62 -0.73 20.24
CA ASN A 221 -19.81 -0.22 20.91
C ASN A 221 -21.04 -0.50 20.05
N LYS A 222 -21.85 -1.47 20.50
CA LYS A 222 -23.01 -1.93 19.74
C LYS A 222 -23.98 -0.83 19.39
N SER A 223 -24.34 0.04 20.36
CA SER A 223 -25.34 1.09 20.10
C SER A 223 -24.84 2.12 19.07
N ILE A 224 -23.57 2.46 19.10
CA ILE A 224 -22.97 3.41 18.14
C ILE A 224 -22.91 2.79 16.73
N VAL A 225 -22.54 1.53 16.61
CA VAL A 225 -22.55 0.81 15.34
C VAL A 225 -23.98 0.76 14.76
N GLU A 226 -24.97 0.38 15.58
CA GLU A 226 -26.38 0.31 15.16
C GLU A 226 -26.94 1.67 14.72
N ASP A 227 -26.53 2.78 15.36
CA ASP A 227 -26.94 4.12 14.97
C ASP A 227 -26.39 4.49 13.59
N TYR A 228 -25.12 4.20 13.31
CA TYR A 228 -24.54 4.42 11.99
C TYR A 228 -25.18 3.50 10.94
N ASP A 229 -25.35 2.22 11.23
CA ASP A 229 -25.99 1.26 10.32
C ASP A 229 -27.40 1.69 9.92
N LYS A 230 -28.19 2.19 10.87
CA LYS A 230 -29.54 2.71 10.63
C LYS A 230 -29.52 3.88 9.64
N VAL A 231 -28.62 4.83 9.83
CA VAL A 231 -28.54 6.03 8.99
C VAL A 231 -28.00 5.68 7.60
N ILE A 232 -26.92 4.91 7.52
CA ILE A 232 -26.34 4.48 6.26
C ILE A 232 -27.33 3.65 5.45
N SER A 233 -28.01 2.70 6.08
CA SER A 233 -29.03 1.85 5.44
C SER A 233 -30.23 2.67 4.94
N ALA A 234 -30.66 3.69 5.68
CA ALA A 234 -31.78 4.53 5.26
C ALA A 234 -31.46 5.35 3.99
N TYR A 235 -30.24 5.89 3.89
CA TYR A 235 -29.81 6.63 2.72
C TYR A 235 -29.50 5.71 1.53
N SER A 236 -28.76 4.64 1.73
CA SER A 236 -28.43 3.68 0.67
C SER A 236 -29.69 2.98 0.13
N GLY A 237 -30.65 2.64 1.00
CA GLY A 237 -31.93 2.06 0.62
C GLY A 237 -32.80 2.98 -0.27
N LYS A 238 -32.54 4.29 -0.26
CA LYS A 238 -33.16 5.27 -1.19
C LYS A 238 -32.29 5.56 -2.42
N GLY A 239 -31.24 4.78 -2.65
CA GLY A 239 -30.35 4.92 -3.79
C GLY A 239 -29.44 6.14 -3.72
N MET A 240 -29.19 6.68 -2.53
CA MET A 240 -28.21 7.74 -2.31
C MET A 240 -26.82 7.13 -2.14
N VAL A 241 -25.82 7.85 -2.59
CA VAL A 241 -24.41 7.51 -2.34
C VAL A 241 -24.03 7.99 -0.97
N VAL A 242 -23.57 7.10 -0.12
CA VAL A 242 -23.11 7.41 1.23
C VAL A 242 -21.58 7.40 1.26
N ASN A 243 -20.99 8.52 1.61
CA ASN A 243 -19.57 8.68 1.85
C ASN A 243 -19.34 8.69 3.36
N ALA A 244 -18.87 7.58 3.92
CA ALA A 244 -18.55 7.46 5.33
C ALA A 244 -17.07 7.82 5.56
N ILE A 245 -16.82 8.86 6.33
CA ILE A 245 -15.48 9.29 6.69
C ILE A 245 -15.15 8.74 8.07
N LEU A 246 -14.17 7.86 8.14
CA LEU A 246 -13.62 7.42 9.44
C LEU A 246 -12.74 8.55 9.98
N LEU A 247 -13.23 9.22 11.01
CA LEU A 247 -12.50 10.27 11.68
C LEU A 247 -11.70 9.71 12.85
N ASN A 248 -10.42 9.89 12.77
CA ASN A 248 -9.57 9.80 13.94
C ASN A 248 -9.75 11.10 14.74
N ASP A 249 -10.78 11.13 15.56
CA ASP A 249 -11.21 12.30 16.29
C ASP A 249 -10.39 12.51 17.57
N TRP A 250 -10.38 13.74 18.05
CA TRP A 250 -9.89 14.07 19.38
C TRP A 250 -11.05 14.02 20.37
N SER A 251 -10.79 13.56 21.58
CA SER A 251 -11.68 13.81 22.70
C SER A 251 -11.11 14.97 23.53
N ASP A 252 -11.99 15.66 24.25
CA ASP A 252 -11.61 16.75 25.17
C ASP A 252 -10.62 16.30 26.25
N THR A 253 -10.51 14.99 26.46
CA THR A 253 -9.63 14.38 27.47
C THR A 253 -8.29 13.93 26.91
N THR A 254 -8.12 13.89 25.59
CA THR A 254 -6.89 13.46 24.96
C THR A 254 -6.54 14.42 23.84
N SER A 255 -5.47 15.15 24.00
CA SER A 255 -4.91 16.01 22.95
C SER A 255 -4.39 15.24 21.73
N ASN A 256 -4.50 13.92 21.74
CA ASN A 256 -4.06 13.04 20.67
C ASN A 256 -5.24 12.54 19.87
N LEU A 257 -5.09 12.58 18.56
CA LEU A 257 -6.00 12.03 17.54
C LEU A 257 -6.12 10.50 17.60
N PHE A 258 -5.57 9.86 18.63
CA PHE A 258 -5.52 8.41 18.75
C PHE A 258 -6.31 7.96 19.96
N ILE A 259 -6.87 6.78 19.88
CA ILE A 259 -7.45 6.10 21.03
C ILE A 259 -6.36 5.96 22.09
N PRO A 260 -6.61 6.37 23.35
CA PRO A 260 -5.61 6.29 24.41
C PRO A 260 -5.00 4.89 24.51
N GLY A 261 -3.67 4.83 24.57
CA GLY A 261 -2.94 3.57 24.67
C GLY A 261 -2.67 2.85 23.34
N VAL A 262 -3.20 3.35 22.23
CA VAL A 262 -2.92 2.78 20.90
C VAL A 262 -1.70 3.46 20.32
N GLN A 263 -0.67 2.68 20.04
CA GLN A 263 0.53 3.18 19.36
C GLN A 263 0.27 3.31 17.86
N LYS A 264 0.90 4.29 17.21
CA LYS A 264 0.78 4.52 15.76
C LYS A 264 1.14 3.29 14.91
N THR A 265 2.02 2.45 15.42
CA THR A 265 2.47 1.21 14.77
C THR A 265 1.71 -0.02 15.26
N SER A 266 0.67 0.14 16.08
CA SER A 266 -0.13 -0.99 16.55
C SER A 266 -1.15 -1.40 15.50
N ASP A 267 -1.52 -2.68 15.54
CA ASP A 267 -2.53 -3.23 14.64
C ASP A 267 -3.88 -2.49 14.75
N ALA A 268 -4.24 -2.01 15.94
CA ALA A 268 -5.47 -1.25 16.13
C ALA A 268 -5.48 0.08 15.38
N TYR A 269 -4.33 0.74 15.23
CA TYR A 269 -4.19 1.96 14.44
C TYR A 269 -4.43 1.73 12.94
N TYR A 270 -3.90 0.63 12.43
CA TYR A 270 -4.01 0.30 11.01
C TYR A 270 -5.27 -0.48 10.64
N TYR A 271 -5.96 -0.99 11.64
CA TYR A 271 -7.24 -1.67 11.45
C TYR A 271 -8.37 -0.70 11.04
N MET A 272 -8.26 0.55 11.39
CA MET A 272 -9.19 1.61 11.03
C MET A 272 -8.94 2.14 9.61
#